data_c2b81bf56818319c305039902b923042
#
_entry.id   c2b81bf56818319c305039902b923042
#
_cell.length_a   1.000
_cell.length_b   1.000
_cell.length_c   1.000
_cell.angle_alpha   90.00
_cell.angle_beta   90.00
_cell.angle_gamma   90.00
#
_symmetry.space_group_name_H-M   'P 1'
#
loop_
_entity.id
_entity.type
_entity.pdbx_description
1 polymer ?
#
loop_
_entity_poly.entity_id
_entity_poly.type
_entity_poly.pdbx_seq_one_letter_code
_entity_poly.pdbx_strand_id
1 'polypeptide(L)'
;MEVEQIRVSRSMMAITFAWRLRLTNNTEGDLGDLQLSGDIASAHGKVPTEQQLATGATALPLLRQLPPIAAGETVELKGEIRLPVERVVPIRQGSAPVLVPLLRLRITGKALDQQTRNWVVGLQGEAGARLQPFPLGDRLQTYGTAGARSLA
;
A
#
# COMPACT_ATOMS: atom_id res chain seq x y z
N MET A 1 -11.19 -1.25 6.05
CA MET A 1 -10.22 -0.63 5.11
C MET A 1 -9.84 -1.65 4.06
N GLU A 2 -10.19 -1.38 2.82
CA GLU A 2 -9.93 -2.29 1.70
C GLU A 2 -9.26 -1.54 0.56
N VAL A 3 -8.24 -2.16 -0.03
CA VAL A 3 -7.60 -1.65 -1.24
C VAL A 3 -8.35 -2.22 -2.44
N GLU A 4 -9.05 -1.36 -3.18
CA GLU A 4 -9.85 -1.79 -4.32
C GLU A 4 -9.06 -1.88 -5.61
N GLN A 5 -8.14 -0.95 -5.81
CA GLN A 5 -7.39 -0.86 -7.05
C GLN A 5 -6.03 -0.24 -6.79
N ILE A 6 -5.05 -0.74 -7.51
CA ILE A 6 -3.72 -0.16 -7.51
C ILE A 6 -3.20 -0.16 -8.94
N ARG A 7 -2.60 0.96 -9.34
CA ARG A 7 -1.90 1.11 -10.62
C ARG A 7 -0.47 1.50 -10.35
N VAL A 8 0.45 0.87 -11.03
CA VAL A 8 1.87 1.06 -10.80
C VAL A 8 2.54 1.49 -12.09
N SER A 9 3.29 2.57 -12.03
CA SER A 9 4.08 3.06 -13.14
C SER A 9 5.47 3.43 -12.68
N ARG A 10 6.43 3.37 -13.60
CA ARG A 10 7.83 3.66 -13.31
C ARG A 10 8.33 4.79 -14.18
N SER A 11 8.91 5.79 -13.54
CA SER A 11 9.67 6.86 -14.19
C SER A 11 11.16 6.71 -13.88
N MET A 12 11.99 7.63 -14.36
CA MET A 12 13.42 7.63 -14.04
C MET A 12 13.70 7.88 -12.56
N MET A 13 12.80 8.58 -11.86
CA MET A 13 13.02 9.03 -10.48
C MET A 13 12.31 8.18 -9.45
N ALA A 14 11.18 7.57 -9.81
CA ALA A 14 10.34 6.89 -8.83
C ALA A 14 9.41 5.88 -9.47
N ILE A 15 8.92 4.97 -8.63
CA ILE A 15 7.80 4.10 -8.95
C ILE A 15 6.60 4.71 -8.26
N THR A 16 5.53 4.97 -9.01
CA THR A 16 4.31 5.59 -8.52
C THR A 16 3.22 4.56 -8.36
N PHE A 17 2.61 4.54 -7.19
CA PHE A 17 1.51 3.65 -6.83
C PHE A 17 0.26 4.50 -6.68
N ALA A 18 -0.63 4.45 -7.67
CA ALA A 18 -1.93 5.10 -7.60
C ALA A 18 -2.92 4.11 -7.00
N TRP A 19 -3.50 4.48 -5.86
CA TRP A 19 -4.35 3.58 -5.10
C TRP A 19 -5.77 4.11 -4.99
N ARG A 20 -6.71 3.18 -4.83
CA ARG A 20 -8.09 3.46 -4.44
C ARG A 20 -8.42 2.63 -3.22
N LEU A 21 -8.89 3.28 -2.19
CA LEU A 21 -9.17 2.69 -0.89
C LEU A 21 -10.63 2.88 -0.52
N ARG A 22 -11.22 1.84 0.05
CA ARG A 22 -12.58 1.90 0.60
C ARG A 22 -12.49 1.84 2.13
N LEU A 23 -13.12 2.82 2.80
CA LEU A 23 -13.24 2.86 4.24
C LEU A 23 -14.70 2.79 4.64
N THR A 24 -15.03 1.87 5.55
CA THR A 24 -16.39 1.75 6.10
C THR A 24 -16.33 1.99 7.59
N ASN A 25 -17.19 2.89 8.09
CA ASN A 25 -17.34 3.11 9.52
C ASN A 25 -18.31 2.08 10.09
N ASN A 26 -17.76 1.04 10.70
CA ASN A 26 -18.55 -0.04 11.33
C ASN A 26 -18.85 0.23 12.81
N THR A 27 -18.57 1.43 13.29
CA THR A 27 -18.87 1.80 14.67
C THR A 27 -20.28 2.37 14.79
N GLU A 28 -20.80 2.49 16.00
CA GLU A 28 -22.14 3.01 16.24
C GLU A 28 -22.22 4.55 16.16
N GLY A 29 -21.09 5.24 16.18
CA GLY A 29 -21.01 6.69 16.16
C GLY A 29 -20.26 7.22 14.95
N ASP A 30 -20.40 8.51 14.70
CA ASP A 30 -19.64 9.18 13.67
C ASP A 30 -18.18 9.30 14.05
N LEU A 31 -17.28 9.14 13.07
CA LEU A 31 -15.85 9.27 13.29
C LEU A 31 -15.36 10.61 12.75
N GLY A 32 -14.66 11.36 13.60
CA GLY A 32 -14.07 12.65 13.24
C GLY A 32 -12.57 12.68 13.45
N ASP A 33 -11.95 13.76 13.01
CA ASP A 33 -10.49 13.98 13.09
C ASP A 33 -9.69 12.82 12.52
N LEU A 34 -10.18 12.26 11.42
CA LEU A 34 -9.55 11.10 10.78
C LEU A 34 -8.33 11.51 9.97
N GLN A 35 -7.26 10.75 10.14
CA GLN A 35 -6.02 10.91 9.38
C GLN A 35 -5.61 9.58 8.79
N LEU A 36 -5.22 9.61 7.51
CA LEU A 36 -4.65 8.47 6.82
C LEU A 36 -3.16 8.72 6.63
N SER A 37 -2.34 7.83 7.15
CA SER A 37 -0.90 7.86 7.00
C SER A 37 -0.44 6.59 6.31
N GLY A 38 0.68 6.65 5.60
CA GLY A 38 1.17 5.46 4.95
C GLY A 38 2.38 5.68 4.08
N ASP A 39 2.93 4.58 3.62
CA ASP A 39 4.04 4.56 2.68
C ASP A 39 4.04 3.27 1.86
N ILE A 40 4.96 3.22 0.92
CA ILE A 40 5.36 2.00 0.23
C ILE A 40 6.78 1.68 0.68
N ALA A 41 6.99 0.49 1.19
CA ALA A 41 8.31 -0.02 1.51
C ALA A 41 8.70 -1.10 0.51
N SER A 42 9.98 -1.19 0.23
CA SER A 42 10.52 -2.26 -0.61
C SER A 42 10.90 -3.43 0.28
N ALA A 43 10.22 -4.57 0.13
CA ALA A 43 10.59 -5.78 0.87
C ALA A 43 11.95 -6.27 0.40
N HIS A 44 12.74 -6.81 1.31
CA HIS A 44 14.02 -7.40 0.94
C HIS A 44 14.22 -8.76 1.61
N GLY A 45 14.98 -9.61 0.95
CA GLY A 45 15.07 -11.02 1.33
C GLY A 45 15.94 -11.33 2.54
N LYS A 46 16.69 -10.34 3.06
CA LYS A 46 17.60 -10.54 4.18
C LYS A 46 16.93 -10.39 5.55
N VAL A 47 15.70 -9.91 5.57
CA VAL A 47 14.94 -9.65 6.80
C VAL A 47 13.61 -10.37 6.70
N PRO A 48 13.15 -11.04 7.78
CA PRO A 48 11.81 -11.64 7.76
C PRO A 48 10.72 -10.63 7.45
N THR A 49 9.71 -11.04 6.70
CA THR A 49 8.63 -10.15 6.27
C THR A 49 7.94 -9.49 7.45
N GLU A 50 7.72 -10.20 8.56
CA GLU A 50 7.07 -9.65 9.73
C GLU A 50 7.81 -8.43 10.32
N GLN A 51 9.14 -8.36 10.15
CA GLN A 51 9.91 -7.22 10.63
C GLN A 51 9.82 -6.01 9.71
N GLN A 52 9.34 -6.21 8.50
CA GLN A 52 9.18 -5.14 7.51
C GLN A 52 7.78 -4.55 7.50
N LEU A 53 6.84 -5.19 8.18
CA LEU A 53 5.47 -4.70 8.30
C LEU A 53 5.40 -3.52 9.28
N ALA A 54 4.50 -2.59 8.99
CA ALA A 54 4.24 -1.50 9.90
C ALA A 54 3.43 -2.00 11.11
N THR A 55 3.80 -1.51 12.26
CA THR A 55 3.08 -1.72 13.52
C THR A 55 2.55 -0.38 14.01
N GLY A 56 1.88 -0.36 15.15
CA GLY A 56 1.43 0.88 15.76
C GLY A 56 2.57 1.85 16.09
N ALA A 57 3.80 1.36 16.22
CA ALA A 57 4.98 2.17 16.54
C ALA A 57 5.74 2.65 15.31
N THR A 58 5.40 2.19 14.12
CA THR A 58 6.11 2.58 12.90
C THR A 58 5.76 4.01 12.53
N ALA A 59 6.76 4.86 12.25
CA ALA A 59 6.52 6.20 11.74
C ALA A 59 6.06 6.13 10.28
N LEU A 60 4.88 6.66 10.01
CA LEU A 60 4.31 6.72 8.67
C LEU A 60 3.94 8.17 8.34
N PRO A 61 4.30 8.68 7.16
CA PRO A 61 3.94 10.05 6.79
C PRO A 61 2.44 10.21 6.61
N LEU A 62 1.93 11.39 6.95
CA LEU A 62 0.53 11.73 6.71
C LEU A 62 0.29 11.82 5.21
N LEU A 63 -0.71 11.09 4.74
CA LEU A 63 -1.15 11.14 3.34
C LEU A 63 -2.30 12.11 3.14
N ARG A 64 -3.27 12.08 4.05
CA ARG A 64 -4.51 12.86 3.91
C ARG A 64 -5.25 12.99 5.23
N GLN A 65 -5.83 14.15 5.45
CA GLN A 65 -6.87 14.33 6.46
C GLN A 65 -8.22 14.05 5.82
N LEU A 66 -9.10 13.37 6.54
CA LEU A 66 -10.37 12.92 6.01
C LEU A 66 -11.53 13.70 6.63
N PRO A 67 -12.61 13.93 5.87
CA PRO A 67 -13.84 14.45 6.46
C PRO A 67 -14.46 13.41 7.40
N PRO A 68 -15.34 13.84 8.32
CA PRO A 68 -16.03 12.88 9.19
C PRO A 68 -16.77 11.81 8.38
N ILE A 69 -16.78 10.59 8.91
CA ILE A 69 -17.50 9.46 8.31
C ILE A 69 -18.61 9.05 9.26
N ALA A 70 -19.86 9.15 8.80
CA ALA A 70 -21.01 8.79 9.61
C ALA A 70 -21.05 7.27 9.88
N ALA A 71 -21.70 6.89 10.97
CA ALA A 71 -21.90 5.49 11.30
C ALA A 71 -22.54 4.74 10.12
N GLY A 72 -21.94 3.61 9.74
CA GLY A 72 -22.39 2.80 8.63
C GLY A 72 -22.03 3.32 7.24
N GLU A 73 -21.44 4.52 7.14
CA GLU A 73 -21.06 5.10 5.86
C GLU A 73 -19.79 4.47 5.30
N THR A 74 -19.76 4.32 3.97
CA THR A 74 -18.57 3.92 3.24
C THR A 74 -18.10 5.06 2.36
N VAL A 75 -16.82 5.37 2.41
CA VAL A 75 -16.20 6.39 1.56
C VAL A 75 -15.09 5.77 0.73
N GLU A 76 -14.90 6.32 -0.47
CA GLU A 76 -13.80 5.94 -1.36
C GLU A 76 -12.77 7.06 -1.41
N LEU A 77 -11.51 6.69 -1.31
CA LEU A 77 -10.39 7.61 -1.36
C LEU A 77 -9.46 7.20 -2.48
N LYS A 78 -8.86 8.21 -3.12
CA LYS A 78 -7.85 8.02 -4.16
C LYS A 78 -6.61 8.78 -3.78
N GLY A 79 -5.45 8.25 -4.12
CA GLY A 79 -4.20 8.95 -3.91
C GLY A 79 -3.05 8.25 -4.60
N GLU A 80 -1.88 8.83 -4.44
CA GLU A 80 -0.65 8.30 -4.99
C GLU A 80 0.43 8.28 -3.92
N ILE A 81 1.26 7.25 -3.95
CA ILE A 81 2.48 7.17 -3.16
C ILE A 81 3.62 6.89 -4.11
N ARG A 82 4.72 7.61 -3.94
CA ARG A 82 5.93 7.43 -4.73
C ARG A 82 6.99 6.70 -3.91
N LEU A 83 7.60 5.71 -4.54
CA LEU A 83 8.80 5.06 -4.00
C LEU A 83 9.98 5.54 -4.84
N PRO A 84 10.86 6.39 -4.28
CA PRO A 84 12.06 6.81 -5.00
C PRO A 84 12.90 5.61 -5.42
N VAL A 85 13.45 5.67 -6.63
CA VAL A 85 14.22 4.55 -7.18
C VAL A 85 15.39 4.18 -6.28
N GLU A 86 16.00 5.15 -5.62
CA GLU A 86 17.11 4.90 -4.69
C GLU A 86 16.72 4.11 -3.44
N ARG A 87 15.43 4.04 -3.11
CA ARG A 87 14.91 3.26 -1.98
C ARG A 87 14.44 1.87 -2.36
N VAL A 88 14.46 1.55 -3.65
CA VAL A 88 14.10 0.21 -4.11
C VAL A 88 15.21 -0.76 -3.73
N VAL A 89 14.85 -1.83 -3.04
CA VAL A 89 15.76 -2.92 -2.70
C VAL A 89 15.38 -4.11 -3.57
N PRO A 90 16.14 -4.39 -4.64
CA PRO A 90 15.79 -5.51 -5.52
C PRO A 90 15.93 -6.85 -4.80
N ILE A 91 14.99 -7.74 -5.10
CA ILE A 91 15.08 -9.14 -4.72
C ILE A 91 15.38 -9.91 -6.00
N ARG A 92 16.19 -10.95 -5.89
CA ARG A 92 16.48 -11.78 -7.06
C ARG A 92 15.47 -12.92 -7.16
N GLN A 93 14.85 -13.01 -8.34
CA GLN A 93 14.02 -14.14 -8.72
C GLN A 93 14.77 -14.84 -9.85
N GLY A 94 15.46 -15.93 -9.50
CA GLY A 94 16.47 -16.47 -10.39
C GLY A 94 17.63 -15.48 -10.55
N SER A 95 17.92 -15.08 -11.79
CA SER A 95 18.93 -14.05 -12.08
C SER A 95 18.34 -12.66 -12.29
N ALA A 96 17.00 -12.52 -12.28
CA ALA A 96 16.33 -11.28 -12.57
C ALA A 96 16.06 -10.46 -11.31
N PRO A 97 16.32 -9.13 -11.32
CA PRO A 97 15.92 -8.27 -10.21
C PRO A 97 14.43 -8.00 -10.25
N VAL A 98 13.77 -8.09 -9.10
CA VAL A 98 12.34 -7.81 -8.96
C VAL A 98 12.09 -6.95 -7.74
N LEU A 99 10.94 -6.25 -7.73
CA LEU A 99 10.47 -5.45 -6.61
C LEU A 99 9.26 -6.12 -5.99
N VAL A 100 9.28 -6.24 -4.66
CA VAL A 100 8.12 -6.65 -3.87
C VAL A 100 7.74 -5.48 -2.96
N PRO A 101 6.78 -4.64 -3.37
CA PRO A 101 6.37 -3.50 -2.55
C PRO A 101 5.39 -3.91 -1.47
N LEU A 102 5.54 -3.27 -0.31
CA LEU A 102 4.63 -3.39 0.81
C LEU A 102 3.91 -2.06 1.00
N LEU A 103 2.60 -2.07 0.86
CA LEU A 103 1.76 -0.92 1.16
C LEU A 103 1.43 -0.96 2.65
N ARG A 104 1.80 0.10 3.37
CA ARG A 104 1.59 0.19 4.81
C ARG A 104 0.74 1.42 5.11
N LEU A 105 -0.43 1.22 5.69
CA LEU A 105 -1.37 2.29 5.97
C LEU A 105 -1.80 2.27 7.43
N ARG A 106 -2.08 3.46 7.96
CA ARG A 106 -2.63 3.64 9.31
C ARG A 106 -3.75 4.65 9.25
N ILE A 107 -4.84 4.33 9.93
CA ILE A 107 -5.91 5.29 10.15
C ILE A 107 -6.00 5.60 11.65
N THR A 108 -6.10 6.88 11.96
CA THR A 108 -6.29 7.38 13.32
C THR A 108 -7.46 8.33 13.37
N GLY A 109 -8.08 8.46 14.52
CA GLY A 109 -9.19 9.38 14.71
C GLY A 109 -9.46 9.60 16.19
N LYS A 110 -10.27 10.61 16.49
CA LYS A 110 -10.54 11.01 17.88
C LYS A 110 -11.23 9.93 18.70
N ALA A 111 -12.17 9.21 18.09
CA ALA A 111 -12.95 8.18 18.76
C ALA A 111 -12.68 6.78 18.19
N LEU A 112 -11.54 6.63 17.53
CA LEU A 112 -11.17 5.40 16.83
C LEU A 112 -9.84 4.89 17.35
N ASP A 113 -9.80 3.62 17.74
CA ASP A 113 -8.54 2.96 17.99
C ASP A 113 -7.73 2.90 16.71
N GLN A 114 -6.46 3.25 16.82
CA GLN A 114 -5.54 3.24 15.70
C GLN A 114 -5.54 1.88 15.00
N GLN A 115 -5.66 1.87 13.69
CA GLN A 115 -5.58 0.65 12.88
C GLN A 115 -4.44 0.76 11.88
N THR A 116 -3.54 -0.21 11.91
CA THR A 116 -2.44 -0.32 10.96
C THR A 116 -2.64 -1.59 10.15
N ARG A 117 -2.53 -1.47 8.83
CA ARG A 117 -2.72 -2.59 7.91
C ARG A 117 -1.58 -2.61 6.89
N ASN A 118 -1.28 -3.80 6.44
CA ASN A 118 -0.19 -4.03 5.49
C ASN A 118 -0.70 -4.91 4.34
N TRP A 119 -0.24 -4.60 3.14
CA TRP A 119 -0.53 -5.39 1.95
C TRP A 119 0.76 -5.60 1.17
N VAL A 120 0.89 -6.77 0.54
CA VAL A 120 1.85 -6.97 -0.53
C VAL A 120 1.18 -6.56 -1.84
N VAL A 121 1.89 -5.80 -2.64
CA VAL A 121 1.42 -5.36 -3.96
C VAL A 121 2.16 -6.17 -5.02
N GLY A 122 1.46 -6.59 -6.05
CA GLY A 122 2.06 -7.38 -7.12
C GLY A 122 1.25 -7.32 -8.40
N LEU A 123 1.82 -7.85 -9.46
CA LEU A 123 1.14 -7.99 -10.73
C LEU A 123 0.10 -9.09 -10.65
N GLN A 124 -1.12 -8.81 -11.12
CA GLN A 124 -2.15 -9.82 -11.24
C GLN A 124 -1.95 -10.60 -12.53
N GLY A 125 -2.00 -11.92 -12.40
CA GLY A 125 -2.05 -12.82 -13.54
C GLY A 125 -3.48 -13.27 -13.79
N GLU A 126 -3.62 -14.52 -14.21
CA GLU A 126 -4.94 -15.13 -14.38
C GLU A 126 -5.68 -15.25 -13.06
N ALA A 127 -7.01 -15.31 -13.12
CA ALA A 127 -7.84 -15.41 -11.94
C ALA A 127 -7.41 -16.60 -11.06
N GLY A 128 -7.21 -16.35 -9.76
CA GLY A 128 -6.75 -17.35 -8.81
C GLY A 128 -5.24 -17.54 -8.75
N ALA A 129 -4.47 -16.89 -9.62
CA ALA A 129 -3.02 -16.95 -9.57
C ALA A 129 -2.47 -16.03 -8.46
N ARG A 130 -1.28 -16.36 -7.96
CA ARG A 130 -0.57 -15.51 -7.01
C ARG A 130 -0.16 -14.20 -7.66
N LEU A 131 -0.11 -13.13 -6.85
CA LEU A 131 0.52 -11.90 -7.28
C LEU A 131 1.99 -12.13 -7.56
N GLN A 132 2.48 -11.54 -8.64
CA GLN A 132 3.86 -11.65 -9.06
C GLN A 132 4.65 -10.40 -8.72
N PRO A 133 5.93 -10.51 -8.39
CA PRO A 133 6.79 -9.34 -8.20
C PRO A 133 6.87 -8.50 -9.47
N PHE A 134 7.19 -7.22 -9.29
CA PHE A 134 7.39 -6.31 -10.43
C PHE A 134 8.79 -6.49 -10.99
N PRO A 135 8.93 -6.80 -12.28
CA PRO A 135 10.26 -6.89 -12.88
C PRO A 135 10.91 -5.50 -12.94
N LEU A 136 12.20 -5.46 -12.60
CA LEU A 136 13.00 -4.23 -12.63
C LEU A 136 13.91 -4.29 -13.84
N GLY A 137 13.44 -3.73 -14.95
CA GLY A 137 14.26 -3.54 -16.15
C GLY A 137 14.75 -2.10 -16.24
N ASP A 138 15.47 -1.79 -17.30
CA ASP A 138 15.99 -0.44 -17.55
C ASP A 138 14.97 0.47 -18.20
N ARG A 139 13.76 0.00 -18.42
CA ARG A 139 12.75 0.72 -19.17
C ARG A 139 11.77 1.44 -18.27
N LEU A 140 11.41 2.66 -18.68
CA LEU A 140 10.22 3.34 -18.17
C LEU A 140 9.00 2.56 -18.64
N GLN A 141 8.06 2.27 -17.72
CA GLN A 141 6.90 1.51 -18.13
C GLN A 141 5.72 1.74 -17.18
N THR A 142 4.54 1.50 -17.72
CA THR A 142 3.35 1.27 -16.92
C THR A 142 3.20 -0.23 -16.80
N TYR A 143 3.16 -0.72 -15.59
CA TYR A 143 3.00 -2.15 -15.36
C TYR A 143 1.56 -2.56 -15.66
N GLY A 144 1.36 -3.83 -15.91
CA GLY A 144 0.04 -4.40 -16.13
C GLY A 144 -0.83 -4.32 -14.88
N THR A 145 -1.94 -5.04 -14.87
CA THR A 145 -2.89 -5.03 -13.76
C THR A 145 -2.20 -5.43 -12.46
N ALA A 146 -2.31 -4.58 -11.45
CA ALA A 146 -1.75 -4.82 -10.14
C ALA A 146 -2.85 -5.03 -9.11
N GLY A 147 -2.53 -5.72 -8.04
CA GLY A 147 -3.43 -5.95 -6.93
C GLY A 147 -2.68 -5.90 -5.61
N ALA A 148 -3.43 -5.91 -4.52
CA ALA A 148 -2.89 -5.91 -3.18
C ALA A 148 -3.51 -7.06 -2.38
N ARG A 149 -2.66 -7.79 -1.66
CA ARG A 149 -3.09 -8.87 -0.77
C ARG A 149 -2.78 -8.48 0.66
N SER A 150 -3.80 -8.55 1.52
CA SER A 150 -3.64 -8.23 2.93
C SER A 150 -2.67 -9.20 3.61
N LEU A 151 -1.82 -8.65 4.45
CA LEU A 151 -0.91 -9.40 5.31
C LEU A 151 -1.39 -9.25 6.76
N ALA A 152 -1.47 -10.37 7.43
CA ALA A 152 -1.94 -10.39 8.82
C ALA A 152 -0.93 -9.74 9.77
#